data_4edfca798c393f87d0b5547a125bdabf
#
_entry.id   4edfca798c393f87d0b5547a125bdabf
#
_cell.length_a   1.000
_cell.length_b   1.000
_cell.length_c   1.000
_cell.angle_alpha   90.00
_cell.angle_beta   90.00
_cell.angle_gamma   90.00
#
_symmetry.space_group_name_H-M   'P 1'
#
loop_
_entity.id
_entity.type
_entity.pdbx_description
1 polymer ?
#
loop_
_entity_poly.entity_id
_entity_poly.type
_entity_poly.pdbx_seq_one_letter_code
_entity_poly.pdbx_strand_id
1 'polypeptide(L)'
;MRPFALSAAVFAATALSQNKGEKTKCADGLYMIAVRGTGEDKGSGRIGEIAEDVSKRVNGSIVSPLDYPATLQDPDYFDSEEAGVKALSAALDGYHSSCPNGKIAVFGYSQGGQVATDVFCGGSDNKPLTMSLVKDSVVAVIAFGDPSHVANLTYDRGTSKNDGIFERPSNETKLCEDNYSDIIRSYCDTGDVYCDVGKNNETHGSYFEKYGKEVVDFVVERYEKALKDESTSTQTSTAAATATAETSGSATASDAPSATTAAPGNAAAGLVPGLVLAMIPLALAVSEYL
;
A
#
# COMPACT_ATOMS: atom_id res chain seq x y z
N MET A 1 70.63 16.38 -14.08
CA MET A 1 69.68 16.70 -13.04
C MET A 1 68.38 17.03 -13.75
N ARG A 2 67.33 16.16 -13.64
CA ARG A 2 66.01 16.41 -14.22
C ARG A 2 65.05 16.65 -13.05
N PRO A 3 64.25 17.69 -13.07
CA PRO A 3 63.29 17.92 -11.99
C PRO A 3 62.03 17.03 -12.18
N PHE A 4 61.61 16.35 -11.12
CA PHE A 4 60.36 15.64 -11.01
C PHE A 4 59.25 16.65 -10.79
N ALA A 5 58.26 16.66 -11.69
CA ALA A 5 57.04 17.42 -11.51
C ALA A 5 56.04 16.56 -10.69
N LEU A 6 55.67 17.01 -9.50
CA LEU A 6 54.55 16.45 -8.73
C LEU A 6 53.25 16.95 -9.34
N SER A 7 52.48 16.04 -9.93
CA SER A 7 51.10 16.33 -10.31
C SER A 7 50.20 16.13 -9.08
N ALA A 8 49.62 17.22 -8.57
CA ALA A 8 48.59 17.18 -7.55
C ALA A 8 47.28 16.81 -8.21
N ALA A 9 46.73 15.63 -7.88
CA ALA A 9 45.40 15.22 -8.27
C ALA A 9 44.38 15.96 -7.38
N VAL A 10 43.63 16.87 -7.97
CA VAL A 10 42.49 17.54 -7.33
C VAL A 10 41.33 16.57 -7.38
N PHE A 11 40.99 15.97 -6.24
CA PHE A 11 39.72 15.26 -6.07
C PHE A 11 38.59 16.28 -5.99
N ALA A 12 37.85 16.42 -7.08
CA ALA A 12 36.58 17.16 -7.06
C ALA A 12 35.57 16.31 -6.26
N ALA A 13 35.32 16.73 -5.03
CA ALA A 13 34.19 16.23 -4.27
C ALA A 13 32.90 16.73 -4.96
N THR A 14 32.21 15.84 -5.67
CA THR A 14 30.84 16.08 -6.11
C THR A 14 29.96 16.15 -4.87
N ALA A 15 29.62 17.39 -4.47
CA ALA A 15 28.60 17.62 -3.46
C ALA A 15 27.29 17.05 -4.00
N LEU A 16 26.81 15.98 -3.35
CA LEU A 16 25.43 15.52 -3.47
C LEU A 16 24.54 16.69 -3.04
N SER A 17 23.97 17.35 -4.02
CA SER A 17 22.91 18.35 -3.80
C SER A 17 21.75 17.61 -3.13
N GLN A 18 21.64 17.76 -1.82
CA GLN A 18 20.42 17.41 -1.11
C GLN A 18 19.37 18.37 -1.62
N ASN A 19 18.45 17.87 -2.44
CA ASN A 19 17.22 18.55 -2.78
C ASN A 19 16.54 18.90 -1.45
N LYS A 20 16.64 20.16 -1.04
CA LYS A 20 15.85 20.72 0.05
C LYS A 20 14.39 20.55 -0.33
N GLY A 21 13.69 19.69 0.43
CA GLY A 21 12.35 19.22 0.25
C GLY A 21 11.41 20.19 -0.44
N GLU A 22 11.05 19.86 -1.63
CA GLU A 22 9.82 20.36 -2.22
C GLU A 22 8.69 19.88 -1.29
N LYS A 23 7.94 20.83 -0.72
CA LYS A 23 6.85 20.48 0.19
C LYS A 23 5.86 19.62 -0.59
N THR A 24 5.56 18.42 -0.09
CA THR A 24 4.52 17.57 -0.67
C THR A 24 3.23 18.39 -0.81
N LYS A 25 2.73 18.51 -2.03
CA LYS A 25 1.48 19.22 -2.29
C LYS A 25 0.32 18.33 -1.86
N CYS A 26 -0.45 18.78 -0.86
CA CYS A 26 -1.67 18.09 -0.49
C CYS A 26 -2.74 18.26 -1.56
N ALA A 27 -3.45 17.19 -1.88
CA ALA A 27 -4.61 17.23 -2.75
C ALA A 27 -5.80 17.85 -2.01
N ASP A 28 -6.59 18.67 -2.70
CA ASP A 28 -7.88 19.14 -2.17
C ASP A 28 -8.95 18.05 -2.27
N GLY A 29 -8.75 17.06 -3.16
CA GLY A 29 -9.53 15.83 -3.32
C GLY A 29 -8.74 14.60 -2.88
N LEU A 30 -8.70 13.57 -3.72
CA LEU A 30 -7.92 12.34 -3.49
C LEU A 30 -6.46 12.49 -3.94
N TYR A 31 -5.53 11.99 -3.13
CA TYR A 31 -4.20 11.65 -3.59
C TYR A 31 -4.19 10.20 -4.06
N MET A 32 -3.93 9.98 -5.34
CA MET A 32 -4.01 8.66 -5.96
C MET A 32 -2.64 8.21 -6.43
N ILE A 33 -2.21 7.02 -5.99
CA ILE A 33 -0.95 6.43 -6.41
C ILE A 33 -1.24 5.32 -7.42
N ALA A 34 -0.69 5.46 -8.63
CA ALA A 34 -0.80 4.48 -9.69
C ALA A 34 0.47 3.62 -9.77
N VAL A 35 0.31 2.31 -9.61
CA VAL A 35 1.38 1.31 -9.59
C VAL A 35 1.25 0.45 -10.84
N ARG A 36 2.11 0.72 -11.82
CA ARG A 36 2.07 0.07 -13.13
C ARG A 36 2.45 -1.40 -13.09
N GLY A 37 2.11 -2.15 -14.15
CA GLY A 37 2.51 -3.54 -14.31
C GLY A 37 3.93 -3.72 -14.85
N THR A 38 4.41 -4.96 -14.84
CA THR A 38 5.72 -5.35 -15.39
C THR A 38 5.85 -4.93 -16.86
N GLY A 39 6.97 -4.28 -17.19
CA GLY A 39 7.30 -3.89 -18.55
C GLY A 39 6.55 -2.66 -19.08
N GLU A 40 5.64 -2.07 -18.31
CA GLU A 40 5.05 -0.79 -18.68
C GLU A 40 6.08 0.35 -18.55
N ASP A 41 5.99 1.33 -19.44
CA ASP A 41 6.85 2.51 -19.43
C ASP A 41 6.72 3.28 -18.10
N LYS A 42 7.79 4.01 -17.73
CA LYS A 42 7.76 4.88 -16.55
C LYS A 42 6.58 5.85 -16.61
N GLY A 43 5.83 5.88 -15.52
CA GLY A 43 4.61 6.67 -15.41
C GLY A 43 3.53 5.92 -14.67
N SER A 44 2.28 6.33 -14.85
CA SER A 44 1.11 5.75 -14.18
C SER A 44 0.66 4.41 -14.76
N GLY A 45 1.24 3.96 -15.89
CA GLY A 45 0.78 2.78 -16.61
C GLY A 45 -0.70 2.88 -17.02
N ARG A 46 -1.26 1.78 -17.52
CA ARG A 46 -2.67 1.70 -17.91
C ARG A 46 -3.61 1.93 -16.72
N ILE A 47 -3.21 1.52 -15.53
CA ILE A 47 -4.03 1.70 -14.33
C ILE A 47 -4.22 3.17 -13.97
N GLY A 48 -3.31 4.04 -14.39
CA GLY A 48 -3.40 5.47 -14.24
C GLY A 48 -4.60 6.09 -14.96
N GLU A 49 -5.07 5.49 -16.06
CA GLU A 49 -6.27 5.95 -16.78
C GLU A 49 -7.52 5.88 -15.88
N ILE A 50 -7.62 4.82 -15.07
CA ILE A 50 -8.72 4.68 -14.10
C ILE A 50 -8.62 5.74 -12.99
N ALA A 51 -7.42 6.00 -12.48
CA ALA A 51 -7.20 7.08 -11.50
C ALA A 51 -7.53 8.47 -12.08
N GLU A 52 -7.19 8.71 -13.35
CA GLU A 52 -7.58 9.95 -14.06
C GLU A 52 -9.12 10.06 -14.21
N ASP A 53 -9.82 8.97 -14.45
CA ASP A 53 -11.29 8.98 -14.49
C ASP A 53 -11.91 9.30 -13.12
N VAL A 54 -11.30 8.82 -12.03
CA VAL A 54 -11.68 9.25 -10.67
C VAL A 54 -11.42 10.75 -10.48
N SER A 55 -10.28 11.27 -10.94
CA SER A 55 -9.92 12.69 -10.80
C SER A 55 -10.92 13.63 -11.48
N LYS A 56 -11.55 13.19 -12.57
CA LYS A 56 -12.61 13.95 -13.26
C LYS A 56 -13.90 14.07 -12.42
N ARG A 57 -14.09 13.16 -11.47
CA ARG A 57 -15.26 13.14 -10.58
C ARG A 57 -14.99 13.75 -9.21
N VAL A 58 -13.75 13.68 -8.73
CA VAL A 58 -13.31 14.24 -7.46
C VAL A 58 -12.36 15.40 -7.74
N ASN A 59 -12.89 16.60 -7.74
CA ASN A 59 -12.12 17.80 -8.03
C ASN A 59 -10.96 18.00 -7.05
N GLY A 60 -9.84 18.53 -7.54
CA GLY A 60 -8.66 18.79 -6.73
C GLY A 60 -7.83 17.53 -6.41
N SER A 61 -8.16 16.40 -7.05
CA SER A 61 -7.36 15.17 -6.93
C SER A 61 -6.02 15.28 -7.66
N ILE A 62 -5.05 14.49 -7.19
CA ILE A 62 -3.71 14.35 -7.78
C ILE A 62 -3.48 12.87 -8.09
N VAL A 63 -3.07 12.56 -9.32
CA VAL A 63 -2.59 11.23 -9.72
C VAL A 63 -1.06 11.26 -9.72
N SER A 64 -0.44 10.35 -8.97
CA SER A 64 1.00 10.23 -8.83
C SER A 64 1.46 8.83 -9.26
N PRO A 65 2.34 8.72 -10.26
CA PRO A 65 2.92 7.44 -10.61
C PRO A 65 3.90 6.98 -9.52
N LEU A 66 3.91 5.70 -9.19
CA LEU A 66 4.93 5.12 -8.35
C LEU A 66 6.23 4.94 -9.15
N ASP A 67 7.34 5.49 -8.65
CA ASP A 67 8.66 5.24 -9.25
C ASP A 67 9.27 3.97 -8.64
N TYR A 68 9.23 2.88 -9.40
CA TYR A 68 9.85 1.60 -9.06
C TYR A 68 10.27 0.88 -10.36
N PRO A 69 11.05 -0.20 -10.33
CA PRO A 69 11.56 -0.83 -11.55
C PRO A 69 10.47 -1.33 -12.50
N ALA A 70 9.48 -2.05 -12.01
CA ALA A 70 8.43 -2.73 -12.79
C ALA A 70 9.04 -3.67 -13.84
N THR A 71 10.02 -4.48 -13.45
CA THR A 71 10.79 -5.36 -14.34
C THR A 71 10.56 -6.83 -14.02
N LEU A 72 10.94 -7.68 -15.00
CA LEU A 72 10.90 -9.13 -14.87
C LEU A 72 12.30 -9.75 -14.64
N GLN A 73 13.35 -9.13 -15.18
CA GLN A 73 14.69 -9.74 -15.27
C GLN A 73 15.80 -8.89 -14.65
N ASP A 74 15.77 -7.57 -14.75
CA ASP A 74 16.84 -6.68 -14.26
C ASP A 74 16.25 -5.38 -13.68
N PRO A 75 16.10 -5.29 -12.34
CA PRO A 75 16.17 -6.41 -11.38
C PRO A 75 15.17 -7.51 -11.70
N ASP A 76 15.32 -8.68 -11.07
CA ASP A 76 14.34 -9.74 -11.24
C ASP A 76 12.96 -9.36 -10.66
N TYR A 77 11.96 -10.22 -10.92
CA TYR A 77 10.57 -9.89 -10.57
C TYR A 77 10.39 -9.59 -9.07
N PHE A 78 10.96 -10.41 -8.18
CA PHE A 78 10.75 -10.24 -6.74
C PHE A 78 11.55 -9.06 -6.18
N ASP A 79 12.77 -8.82 -6.66
CA ASP A 79 13.55 -7.62 -6.31
C ASP A 79 12.84 -6.34 -6.80
N SER A 80 12.21 -6.39 -7.97
CA SER A 80 11.42 -5.29 -8.52
C SER A 80 10.14 -5.04 -7.70
N GLU A 81 9.45 -6.10 -7.33
CA GLU A 81 8.24 -6.05 -6.50
C GLU A 81 8.58 -5.50 -5.11
N GLU A 82 9.62 -6.03 -4.44
CA GLU A 82 10.08 -5.55 -3.14
C GLU A 82 10.47 -4.06 -3.16
N ALA A 83 11.15 -3.62 -4.24
CA ALA A 83 11.43 -2.20 -4.43
C ALA A 83 10.15 -1.37 -4.56
N GLY A 84 9.13 -1.90 -5.24
CA GLY A 84 7.80 -1.31 -5.34
C GLY A 84 7.10 -1.17 -3.99
N VAL A 85 7.11 -2.21 -3.17
CA VAL A 85 6.54 -2.21 -1.81
C VAL A 85 7.21 -1.17 -0.93
N LYS A 86 8.56 -1.09 -0.96
CA LYS A 86 9.32 -0.07 -0.22
C LYS A 86 8.99 1.34 -0.70
N ALA A 87 8.90 1.55 -2.02
CA ALA A 87 8.59 2.84 -2.61
C ALA A 87 7.16 3.28 -2.28
N LEU A 88 6.18 2.37 -2.38
CA LEU A 88 4.78 2.67 -2.07
C LEU A 88 4.58 2.95 -0.58
N SER A 89 5.19 2.16 0.30
CA SER A 89 5.15 2.39 1.75
C SER A 89 5.71 3.77 2.11
N ALA A 90 6.87 4.13 1.54
CA ALA A 90 7.47 5.45 1.76
C ALA A 90 6.61 6.60 1.21
N ALA A 91 5.95 6.41 0.07
CA ALA A 91 5.05 7.40 -0.52
C ALA A 91 3.80 7.63 0.36
N LEU A 92 3.21 6.56 0.89
CA LEU A 92 2.06 6.61 1.79
C LEU A 92 2.40 7.27 3.13
N ASP A 93 3.49 6.86 3.77
CA ASP A 93 3.99 7.47 5.01
C ASP A 93 4.32 8.96 4.83
N GLY A 94 5.01 9.30 3.75
CA GLY A 94 5.39 10.67 3.41
C GLY A 94 4.19 11.58 3.16
N TYR A 95 3.20 11.09 2.40
CA TYR A 95 1.98 11.85 2.15
C TYR A 95 1.14 12.01 3.42
N HIS A 96 0.89 10.95 4.17
CA HIS A 96 0.15 11.01 5.44
C HIS A 96 0.80 11.98 6.44
N SER A 97 2.13 11.94 6.59
CA SER A 97 2.86 12.83 7.48
C SER A 97 2.78 14.31 7.06
N SER A 98 2.76 14.56 5.75
CA SER A 98 2.69 15.92 5.19
C SER A 98 1.26 16.46 5.12
N CYS A 99 0.28 15.58 4.94
CA CYS A 99 -1.12 15.87 4.68
C CYS A 99 -2.02 14.99 5.58
N PRO A 100 -2.03 15.19 6.90
CA PRO A 100 -2.66 14.28 7.85
C PRO A 100 -4.18 14.11 7.68
N ASN A 101 -4.85 15.06 7.04
CA ASN A 101 -6.28 14.97 6.70
C ASN A 101 -6.53 14.51 5.26
N GLY A 102 -5.46 14.29 4.48
CA GLY A 102 -5.56 13.88 3.10
C GLY A 102 -6.06 12.45 2.96
N LYS A 103 -6.89 12.20 1.94
CA LYS A 103 -7.39 10.87 1.61
C LYS A 103 -6.61 10.30 0.43
N ILE A 104 -6.32 9.01 0.52
CA ILE A 104 -5.45 8.29 -0.42
C ILE A 104 -6.21 7.13 -1.05
N ALA A 105 -6.03 6.93 -2.36
CA ALA A 105 -6.39 5.68 -3.02
C ALA A 105 -5.18 5.12 -3.77
N VAL A 106 -5.05 3.79 -3.81
CA VAL A 106 -3.97 3.08 -4.48
C VAL A 106 -4.55 2.23 -5.59
N PHE A 107 -3.92 2.27 -6.75
CA PHE A 107 -4.34 1.53 -7.94
C PHE A 107 -3.15 0.74 -8.46
N GLY A 108 -3.26 -0.59 -8.49
CA GLY A 108 -2.20 -1.46 -8.98
C GLY A 108 -2.67 -2.40 -10.09
N TYR A 109 -1.79 -2.68 -11.05
CA TYR A 109 -2.01 -3.64 -12.11
C TYR A 109 -0.90 -4.66 -12.17
N SER A 110 -1.23 -5.97 -12.29
CA SER A 110 -0.25 -7.05 -12.42
C SER A 110 0.77 -7.03 -11.25
N GLN A 111 2.08 -6.94 -11.50
CA GLN A 111 3.08 -6.74 -10.46
C GLN A 111 2.74 -5.53 -9.55
N GLY A 112 2.23 -4.43 -10.14
CA GLY A 112 1.75 -3.29 -9.36
C GLY A 112 0.53 -3.60 -8.51
N GLY A 113 -0.31 -4.56 -8.90
CA GLY A 113 -1.41 -5.11 -8.10
C GLY A 113 -0.88 -5.85 -6.88
N GLN A 114 0.14 -6.70 -7.06
CA GLN A 114 0.83 -7.38 -5.96
C GLN A 114 1.50 -6.37 -5.01
N VAL A 115 2.29 -5.43 -5.53
CA VAL A 115 2.88 -4.34 -4.74
C VAL A 115 1.82 -3.62 -3.90
N ALA A 116 0.68 -3.26 -4.51
CA ALA A 116 -0.40 -2.57 -3.81
C ALA A 116 -0.96 -3.40 -2.66
N THR A 117 -1.24 -4.68 -2.89
CA THR A 117 -1.82 -5.55 -1.85
C THR A 117 -0.80 -5.95 -0.78
N ASP A 118 0.48 -6.17 -1.14
CA ASP A 118 1.53 -6.56 -0.19
C ASP A 118 1.84 -5.45 0.82
N VAL A 119 1.75 -4.18 0.42
CA VAL A 119 1.89 -3.04 1.34
C VAL A 119 0.85 -3.05 2.47
N PHE A 120 -0.37 -3.51 2.20
CA PHE A 120 -1.46 -3.51 3.18
C PHE A 120 -1.60 -4.83 3.93
N CYS A 121 -1.40 -5.94 3.25
CA CYS A 121 -1.62 -7.27 3.80
C CYS A 121 -0.33 -7.90 4.36
N GLY A 122 0.81 -7.43 3.92
CA GLY A 122 2.09 -8.12 4.04
C GLY A 122 2.30 -9.06 2.87
N GLY A 123 3.53 -9.39 2.58
CA GLY A 123 3.96 -10.30 1.52
C GLY A 123 5.48 -10.28 1.40
N SER A 124 6.07 -11.39 0.93
CA SER A 124 7.49 -11.48 0.58
C SER A 124 8.45 -10.87 1.62
N ASP A 125 8.30 -11.20 2.91
CA ASP A 125 9.10 -10.65 4.02
C ASP A 125 8.86 -9.15 4.36
N ASN A 126 7.99 -8.46 3.64
CA ASN A 126 7.63 -7.08 3.93
C ASN A 126 6.58 -6.99 5.04
N LYS A 127 6.82 -6.07 5.98
CA LYS A 127 5.83 -5.79 7.02
C LYS A 127 4.74 -4.87 6.46
N PRO A 128 3.46 -5.16 6.74
CA PRO A 128 2.38 -4.30 6.33
C PRO A 128 2.49 -2.91 6.99
N LEU A 129 1.89 -1.91 6.35
CA LEU A 129 1.75 -0.57 6.92
C LEU A 129 1.05 -0.59 8.28
N THR A 130 1.29 0.46 9.06
CA THR A 130 0.62 0.61 10.35
C THR A 130 -0.88 0.78 10.15
N MET A 131 -1.65 0.09 10.99
CA MET A 131 -3.11 0.07 10.92
C MET A 131 -3.73 1.45 11.09
N SER A 132 -3.11 2.34 11.88
CA SER A 132 -3.57 3.72 12.07
C SER A 132 -3.50 4.51 10.75
N LEU A 133 -2.36 4.51 10.06
CA LEU A 133 -2.22 5.20 8.79
C LEU A 133 -3.28 4.75 7.77
N VAL A 134 -3.47 3.43 7.64
CA VAL A 134 -4.44 2.89 6.68
C VAL A 134 -5.85 3.36 7.02
N LYS A 135 -6.28 3.25 8.29
CA LYS A 135 -7.63 3.65 8.72
C LYS A 135 -7.88 5.15 8.65
N ASP A 136 -6.85 5.96 8.89
CA ASP A 136 -6.99 7.41 8.90
C ASP A 136 -7.00 8.03 7.50
N SER A 137 -6.25 7.45 6.56
CA SER A 137 -5.98 8.07 5.27
C SER A 137 -6.42 7.27 4.05
N VAL A 138 -6.35 5.92 4.07
CA VAL A 138 -6.58 5.13 2.86
C VAL A 138 -8.07 4.81 2.70
N VAL A 139 -8.66 5.26 1.59
CA VAL A 139 -10.09 5.04 1.31
C VAL A 139 -10.35 3.91 0.33
N ALA A 140 -9.40 3.62 -0.56
CA ALA A 140 -9.52 2.52 -1.53
C ALA A 140 -8.17 1.94 -1.94
N VAL A 141 -8.14 0.63 -2.17
CA VAL A 141 -7.02 -0.12 -2.76
C VAL A 141 -7.58 -1.00 -3.87
N ILE A 142 -7.11 -0.79 -5.09
CA ILE A 142 -7.56 -1.49 -6.29
C ILE A 142 -6.40 -2.32 -6.83
N ALA A 143 -6.63 -3.62 -7.04
CA ALA A 143 -5.68 -4.51 -7.67
C ALA A 143 -6.32 -5.21 -8.88
N PHE A 144 -5.73 -5.05 -10.05
CA PHE A 144 -6.10 -5.74 -11.28
C PHE A 144 -5.08 -6.83 -11.59
N GLY A 145 -5.53 -8.08 -11.71
CA GLY A 145 -4.70 -9.20 -12.12
C GLY A 145 -3.51 -9.46 -11.18
N ASP A 146 -3.70 -9.33 -9.88
CA ASP A 146 -2.69 -9.51 -8.84
C ASP A 146 -2.17 -10.95 -8.82
N PRO A 147 -0.87 -11.21 -9.09
CA PRO A 147 -0.32 -12.56 -9.04
C PRO A 147 -0.37 -13.23 -7.65
N SER A 148 -0.49 -12.43 -6.58
CA SER A 148 -0.65 -12.95 -5.21
C SER A 148 -2.11 -13.15 -4.78
N HIS A 149 -3.06 -13.05 -5.71
CA HIS A 149 -4.49 -13.26 -5.48
C HIS A 149 -4.76 -14.56 -4.71
N VAL A 150 -5.69 -14.50 -3.76
CA VAL A 150 -6.25 -15.66 -3.05
C VAL A 150 -7.74 -15.65 -3.27
N ALA A 151 -8.28 -16.74 -3.77
CA ALA A 151 -9.68 -16.81 -4.18
C ALA A 151 -10.65 -16.90 -2.99
N ASN A 152 -11.88 -16.45 -3.21
CA ASN A 152 -13.01 -16.49 -2.28
C ASN A 152 -12.90 -15.56 -1.07
N LEU A 153 -12.12 -14.49 -1.16
CA LEU A 153 -12.10 -13.44 -0.16
C LEU A 153 -13.27 -12.45 -0.36
N THR A 154 -13.69 -11.77 0.67
CA THR A 154 -14.86 -10.86 0.61
C THR A 154 -14.63 -9.65 -0.28
N TYR A 155 -13.38 -9.27 -0.50
CA TYR A 155 -12.98 -8.18 -1.37
C TYR A 155 -12.67 -8.59 -2.81
N ASP A 156 -12.75 -9.88 -3.15
CA ASP A 156 -12.54 -10.35 -4.51
C ASP A 156 -13.67 -9.89 -5.44
N ARG A 157 -13.26 -9.60 -6.66
CA ARG A 157 -14.14 -9.24 -7.79
C ARG A 157 -13.68 -10.00 -9.02
N GLY A 158 -14.62 -10.17 -9.97
CA GLY A 158 -14.34 -10.95 -11.15
C GLY A 158 -14.88 -12.38 -11.05
N THR A 159 -14.32 -13.27 -11.83
CA THR A 159 -14.87 -14.63 -12.02
C THR A 159 -13.92 -15.76 -11.63
N SER A 160 -12.69 -15.43 -11.20
CA SER A 160 -11.71 -16.43 -10.74
C SER A 160 -12.23 -17.22 -9.55
N LYS A 161 -11.82 -18.51 -9.50
CA LYS A 161 -12.03 -19.41 -8.37
C LYS A 161 -10.73 -20.07 -7.93
N ASN A 162 -9.62 -19.69 -8.55
CA ASN A 162 -8.30 -20.21 -8.26
C ASN A 162 -7.43 -19.12 -7.65
N ASP A 163 -6.41 -19.54 -6.94
CA ASP A 163 -5.37 -18.66 -6.42
C ASP A 163 -4.40 -18.26 -7.53
N GLY A 164 -3.68 -17.18 -7.32
CA GLY A 164 -2.66 -16.69 -8.23
C GLY A 164 -1.35 -17.51 -8.17
N ILE A 165 -0.45 -17.24 -9.12
CA ILE A 165 0.84 -17.96 -9.22
C ILE A 165 1.75 -17.74 -8.01
N PHE A 166 1.51 -16.68 -7.24
CA PHE A 166 2.24 -16.32 -6.02
C PHE A 166 1.27 -16.17 -4.83
N GLU A 167 0.34 -17.11 -4.69
CA GLU A 167 -0.68 -17.14 -3.64
C GLU A 167 -0.15 -16.61 -2.30
N ARG A 168 -0.82 -15.57 -1.76
CA ARG A 168 -0.42 -14.95 -0.49
C ARG A 168 -0.66 -15.90 0.68
N PRO A 169 0.28 -15.99 1.66
CA PRO A 169 0.09 -16.79 2.87
C PRO A 169 -1.17 -16.44 3.66
N SER A 170 -1.80 -17.45 4.25
CA SER A 170 -3.12 -17.30 4.89
C SER A 170 -3.14 -16.33 6.09
N ASN A 171 -2.03 -16.18 6.82
CA ASN A 171 -1.90 -15.21 7.92
C ASN A 171 -1.93 -13.75 7.42
N GLU A 172 -1.34 -13.49 6.27
CA GLU A 172 -1.30 -12.19 5.62
C GLU A 172 -2.64 -11.88 4.94
N THR A 173 -3.21 -12.87 4.25
CA THR A 173 -4.57 -12.79 3.71
C THR A 173 -5.59 -12.42 4.78
N LYS A 174 -5.50 -13.07 5.95
CA LYS A 174 -6.38 -12.81 7.08
C LYS A 174 -6.26 -11.39 7.62
N LEU A 175 -5.08 -10.79 7.61
CA LEU A 175 -4.91 -9.40 8.03
C LEU A 175 -5.77 -8.45 7.20
N CYS A 176 -5.76 -8.60 5.87
CA CYS A 176 -6.56 -7.78 4.97
C CYS A 176 -8.04 -8.08 5.07
N GLU A 177 -8.41 -9.35 5.12
CA GLU A 177 -9.81 -9.77 5.25
C GLU A 177 -10.46 -9.18 6.51
N ASP A 178 -9.78 -9.27 7.65
CA ASP A 178 -10.32 -8.81 8.93
C ASP A 178 -10.35 -7.27 9.07
N ASN A 179 -9.45 -6.54 8.38
CA ASN A 179 -9.26 -5.12 8.68
C ASN A 179 -9.51 -4.17 7.51
N TYR A 180 -9.37 -4.64 6.25
CA TYR A 180 -9.35 -3.79 5.07
C TYR A 180 -10.27 -4.24 3.94
N SER A 181 -11.08 -5.29 4.15
CA SER A 181 -11.99 -5.83 3.13
C SER A 181 -12.98 -4.80 2.57
N ASP A 182 -13.33 -3.80 3.36
CA ASP A 182 -14.20 -2.70 2.93
C ASP A 182 -13.54 -1.77 1.90
N ILE A 183 -12.23 -1.60 1.96
CA ILE A 183 -11.50 -0.65 1.11
C ILE A 183 -10.76 -1.32 -0.05
N ILE A 184 -10.56 -2.63 -0.01
CA ILE A 184 -9.86 -3.38 -1.08
C ILE A 184 -10.87 -3.87 -2.12
N ARG A 185 -10.47 -3.87 -3.39
CA ARG A 185 -11.09 -4.60 -4.50
C ARG A 185 -10.00 -5.26 -5.33
N SER A 186 -9.95 -6.58 -5.30
CA SER A 186 -9.01 -7.40 -6.07
C SER A 186 -9.76 -8.07 -7.21
N TYR A 187 -9.45 -7.68 -8.44
CA TYR A 187 -10.11 -8.17 -9.66
C TYR A 187 -9.27 -9.26 -10.30
N CYS A 188 -9.82 -10.45 -10.35
CA CYS A 188 -9.26 -11.59 -11.07
C CYS A 188 -10.34 -12.35 -11.84
N ASP A 189 -10.10 -12.56 -13.14
CA ASP A 189 -11.02 -13.30 -13.99
C ASP A 189 -10.49 -14.70 -14.33
N THR A 190 -11.40 -15.64 -14.44
CA THR A 190 -11.11 -17.01 -14.87
C THR A 190 -10.36 -17.00 -16.20
N GLY A 191 -9.25 -17.70 -16.23
CA GLY A 191 -8.37 -17.84 -17.38
C GLY A 191 -7.14 -16.92 -17.36
N ASP A 192 -7.09 -15.93 -16.48
CA ASP A 192 -5.91 -15.07 -16.30
C ASP A 192 -4.68 -15.91 -15.94
N VAL A 193 -3.58 -15.69 -16.65
CA VAL A 193 -2.37 -16.51 -16.52
C VAL A 193 -1.63 -16.29 -15.19
N TYR A 194 -1.85 -15.17 -14.52
CA TYR A 194 -1.13 -14.80 -13.29
C TYR A 194 -2.01 -14.92 -12.05
N CYS A 195 -3.17 -14.32 -12.04
CA CYS A 195 -4.02 -14.31 -10.84
C CYS A 195 -4.98 -15.51 -10.74
N ASP A 196 -5.19 -16.30 -11.82
CA ASP A 196 -6.08 -17.49 -11.86
C ASP A 196 -5.32 -18.78 -12.28
N VAL A 197 -3.99 -18.71 -12.47
CA VAL A 197 -3.18 -19.83 -13.02
C VAL A 197 -3.75 -20.35 -14.34
N GLY A 198 -4.36 -19.47 -15.12
CA GLY A 198 -5.01 -19.77 -16.39
C GLY A 198 -4.03 -19.84 -17.56
N LYS A 199 -4.55 -19.67 -18.79
CA LYS A 199 -3.74 -19.74 -20.02
C LYS A 199 -4.08 -18.62 -21.01
N ASN A 200 -4.74 -17.57 -20.57
CA ASN A 200 -5.21 -16.49 -21.44
C ASN A 200 -4.61 -15.14 -21.03
N ASN A 201 -3.60 -14.70 -21.79
CA ASN A 201 -2.97 -13.39 -21.59
C ASN A 201 -3.93 -12.22 -21.90
N GLU A 202 -4.91 -12.40 -22.79
CA GLU A 202 -5.88 -11.35 -23.10
C GLU A 202 -6.77 -11.04 -21.90
N THR A 203 -7.11 -12.07 -21.10
CA THR A 203 -7.85 -11.89 -19.86
C THR A 203 -7.08 -10.96 -18.91
N HIS A 204 -5.76 -11.15 -18.78
CA HIS A 204 -4.91 -10.32 -17.94
C HIS A 204 -4.93 -8.82 -18.33
N GLY A 205 -5.10 -8.54 -19.61
CA GLY A 205 -5.18 -7.17 -20.14
C GLY A 205 -6.59 -6.55 -20.17
N SER A 206 -7.65 -7.30 -19.86
CA SER A 206 -9.04 -6.89 -20.13
C SER A 206 -9.73 -6.11 -19.01
N TYR A 207 -9.15 -6.04 -17.81
CA TYR A 207 -9.76 -5.46 -16.61
C TYR A 207 -10.16 -4.00 -16.76
N PHE A 208 -9.38 -3.21 -17.47
CA PHE A 208 -9.58 -1.77 -17.65
C PHE A 208 -10.91 -1.44 -18.31
N GLU A 209 -11.23 -2.13 -19.41
CA GLU A 209 -12.48 -1.96 -20.12
C GLU A 209 -13.65 -2.57 -19.36
N LYS A 210 -13.42 -3.75 -18.74
CA LYS A 210 -14.48 -4.52 -18.10
C LYS A 210 -14.92 -3.91 -16.76
N TYR A 211 -14.00 -3.46 -15.94
CA TYR A 211 -14.26 -3.04 -14.56
C TYR A 211 -13.94 -1.56 -14.26
N GLY A 212 -13.37 -0.83 -15.21
CA GLY A 212 -12.95 0.55 -14.99
C GLY A 212 -14.04 1.44 -14.42
N LYS A 213 -15.26 1.36 -14.98
CA LYS A 213 -16.39 2.14 -14.47
C LYS A 213 -16.78 1.76 -13.04
N GLU A 214 -16.83 0.46 -12.72
CA GLU A 214 -17.16 -0.04 -11.38
C GLU A 214 -16.14 0.45 -10.36
N VAL A 215 -14.85 0.41 -10.71
CA VAL A 215 -13.76 0.91 -9.86
C VAL A 215 -13.91 2.41 -9.59
N VAL A 216 -14.17 3.20 -10.64
CA VAL A 216 -14.39 4.65 -10.47
C VAL A 216 -15.55 4.93 -9.54
N ASP A 217 -16.68 4.24 -9.71
CA ASP A 217 -17.85 4.39 -8.85
C ASP A 217 -17.53 4.01 -7.39
N PHE A 218 -16.85 2.89 -7.18
CA PHE A 218 -16.43 2.43 -5.85
C PHE A 218 -15.51 3.43 -5.15
N VAL A 219 -14.47 3.90 -5.82
CA VAL A 219 -13.49 4.83 -5.22
C VAL A 219 -14.14 6.16 -4.84
N VAL A 220 -15.01 6.68 -5.69
CA VAL A 220 -15.76 7.93 -5.40
C VAL A 220 -16.69 7.74 -4.20
N GLU A 221 -17.43 6.62 -4.14
CA GLU A 221 -18.28 6.29 -3.00
C GLU A 221 -17.50 6.21 -1.68
N ARG A 222 -16.35 5.53 -1.71
CA ARG A 222 -15.47 5.41 -0.54
C ARG A 222 -14.94 6.76 -0.06
N TYR A 223 -14.54 7.62 -0.99
CA TYR A 223 -14.10 8.97 -0.66
C TYR A 223 -15.22 9.80 -0.02
N GLU A 224 -16.40 9.82 -0.62
CA GLU A 224 -17.56 10.53 -0.08
C GLU A 224 -17.96 10.02 1.30
N LYS A 225 -17.88 8.69 1.52
CA LYS A 225 -18.15 8.08 2.83
C LYS A 225 -17.13 8.58 3.85
N ALA A 226 -15.85 8.58 3.55
CA ALA A 226 -14.81 9.04 4.47
C ALA A 226 -15.02 10.50 4.90
N LEU A 227 -15.40 11.38 3.98
CA LEU A 227 -15.73 12.79 4.31
C LEU A 227 -16.95 12.94 5.23
N LYS A 228 -17.98 12.11 5.04
CA LYS A 228 -19.17 12.11 5.90
C LYS A 228 -18.84 11.62 7.31
N ASP A 229 -18.06 10.56 7.43
CA ASP A 229 -17.65 10.00 8.72
C ASP A 229 -16.83 11.01 9.54
N GLU A 230 -15.91 11.77 8.90
CA GLU A 230 -15.16 12.85 9.54
C GLU A 230 -16.06 14.00 10.03
N SER A 231 -17.00 14.44 9.22
CA SER A 231 -17.92 15.54 9.60
C SER A 231 -18.81 15.15 10.78
N THR A 232 -19.24 13.89 10.86
CA THR A 232 -20.04 13.37 11.97
C THR A 232 -19.23 13.29 13.26
N SER A 233 -17.98 12.83 13.19
CA SER A 233 -17.11 12.71 14.37
C SER A 233 -16.76 14.08 14.97
N THR A 234 -16.55 15.08 14.12
CA THR A 234 -16.26 16.46 14.55
C THR A 234 -17.47 17.09 15.27
N GLN A 235 -18.68 16.88 14.78
CA GLN A 235 -19.90 17.38 15.42
C GLN A 235 -20.13 16.74 16.79
N THR A 236 -19.91 15.44 16.93
CA THR A 236 -20.06 14.72 18.20
C THR A 236 -19.06 15.21 19.25
N SER A 237 -17.82 15.46 18.85
CA SER A 237 -16.77 15.97 19.74
C SER A 237 -17.09 17.38 20.23
N THR A 238 -17.62 18.25 19.38
CA THR A 238 -18.02 19.62 19.74
C THR A 238 -19.21 19.63 20.71
N ALA A 239 -20.19 18.76 20.50
CA ALA A 239 -21.35 18.64 21.38
C ALA A 239 -20.95 18.12 22.79
N ALA A 240 -20.02 17.15 22.87
CA ALA A 240 -19.51 16.63 24.12
C ALA A 240 -18.70 17.68 24.91
N ALA A 241 -17.90 18.49 24.23
CA ALA A 241 -17.12 19.57 24.85
C ALA A 241 -18.01 20.68 25.43
N THR A 242 -19.13 20.98 24.80
CA THR A 242 -20.10 21.99 25.28
C THR A 242 -20.89 21.49 26.49
N ALA A 243 -21.19 20.18 26.56
CA ALA A 243 -21.91 19.58 27.69
C ALA A 243 -21.08 19.49 28.98
N THR A 244 -19.74 19.44 28.86
CA THR A 244 -18.83 19.32 30.02
C THR A 244 -18.51 20.69 30.69
N ALA A 245 -18.81 21.80 30.04
CA ALA A 245 -18.53 23.15 30.54
C ALA A 245 -19.56 23.72 31.52
N GLU A 246 -20.72 23.07 31.68
CA GLU A 246 -21.82 23.56 32.55
C GLU A 246 -21.91 22.90 33.94
N THR A 247 -20.99 21.97 34.31
CA THR A 247 -21.05 21.32 35.61
C THR A 247 -19.67 21.42 36.33
N SER A 248 -19.35 22.64 36.76
CA SER A 248 -18.23 22.84 37.71
C SER A 248 -18.68 23.80 38.79
N GLY A 249 -19.38 23.27 39.79
CA GLY A 249 -19.77 23.90 41.04
C GLY A 249 -19.44 23.00 42.22
N SER A 250 -18.36 23.36 42.89
CA SER A 250 -18.05 23.19 44.33
C SER A 250 -18.30 21.85 45.06
N ALA A 251 -17.21 21.24 45.59
CA ALA A 251 -17.02 21.02 47.03
C ALA A 251 -15.85 20.07 47.35
N THR A 252 -14.87 20.60 48.03
CA THR A 252 -14.12 20.15 49.25
C THR A 252 -13.52 18.74 49.35
N ALA A 253 -12.26 18.81 49.77
CA ALA A 253 -11.26 17.82 50.14
C ALA A 253 -11.71 16.71 51.13
N SER A 254 -11.07 15.56 51.08
CA SER A 254 -10.36 14.90 52.19
C SER A 254 -9.71 13.56 51.81
N ASP A 255 -8.41 13.49 52.21
CA ASP A 255 -7.64 12.32 52.66
C ASP A 255 -7.30 11.12 51.82
N ALA A 256 -5.99 10.98 51.58
CA ALA A 256 -5.27 9.73 51.31
C ALA A 256 -5.11 8.90 52.63
N PRO A 257 -4.72 7.59 52.63
CA PRO A 257 -3.36 7.20 52.29
C PRO A 257 -3.08 5.81 51.68
N SER A 258 -1.96 5.74 51.01
CA SER A 258 -0.80 4.81 51.10
C SER A 258 -0.91 3.28 50.89
N ALA A 259 -0.04 2.84 49.97
CA ALA A 259 0.87 1.66 49.99
C ALA A 259 0.27 0.25 49.79
N THR A 260 0.79 -0.63 48.94
CA THR A 260 2.10 -1.29 49.01
C THR A 260 2.30 -2.25 47.82
N THR A 261 3.44 -2.21 47.21
CA THR A 261 4.35 -3.21 46.63
C THR A 261 3.90 -4.67 46.37
N ALA A 262 4.19 -5.24 45.19
CA ALA A 262 5.15 -6.32 44.97
C ALA A 262 5.24 -6.78 43.49
N ALA A 263 6.44 -6.82 42.93
CA ALA A 263 6.89 -7.71 41.86
C ALA A 263 7.68 -8.86 42.53
N PRO A 264 8.30 -9.84 41.81
CA PRO A 264 8.31 -10.25 40.41
C PRO A 264 8.16 -11.78 40.22
N GLY A 265 8.10 -12.25 38.99
CA GLY A 265 8.22 -13.70 38.66
C GLY A 265 8.74 -13.94 37.26
N ASN A 266 9.99 -14.41 37.16
CA ASN A 266 10.67 -14.92 35.98
C ASN A 266 10.16 -16.30 35.54
N ALA A 267 10.31 -16.60 34.25
CA ALA A 267 10.84 -17.85 33.63
C ALA A 267 10.16 -18.07 32.26
N ALA A 268 10.73 -18.55 31.24
CA ALA A 268 11.94 -19.17 30.83
C ALA A 268 11.82 -19.44 29.31
N ALA A 269 12.95 -19.45 28.64
CA ALA A 269 13.12 -19.69 27.21
C ALA A 269 12.71 -21.12 26.78
N GLY A 270 12.12 -21.23 25.57
CA GLY A 270 11.99 -22.48 24.84
C GLY A 270 12.43 -22.29 23.39
N LEU A 271 13.60 -22.80 23.06
CA LEU A 271 14.15 -22.93 21.71
C LEU A 271 13.44 -24.07 20.97
N VAL A 272 13.01 -23.86 19.73
CA VAL A 272 12.60 -24.93 18.81
C VAL A 272 13.41 -24.82 17.51
N PRO A 273 13.94 -25.91 16.96
CA PRO A 273 14.94 -25.89 15.91
C PRO A 273 14.34 -25.74 14.49
N GLY A 274 15.17 -25.15 13.62
CA GLY A 274 14.84 -24.76 12.26
C GLY A 274 14.43 -25.89 11.32
N LEU A 275 13.51 -25.57 10.45
CA LEU A 275 13.19 -26.32 9.24
C LEU A 275 13.89 -25.63 8.07
N VAL A 276 14.88 -26.31 7.49
CA VAL A 276 15.52 -25.88 6.25
C VAL A 276 14.59 -26.27 5.11
N LEU A 277 13.93 -25.29 4.50
CA LEU A 277 13.19 -25.49 3.25
C LEU A 277 14.16 -25.37 2.08
N ALA A 278 14.30 -26.46 1.33
CA ALA A 278 15.08 -26.51 0.11
C ALA A 278 14.40 -25.66 -0.98
N MET A 279 15.08 -24.60 -1.41
CA MET A 279 14.68 -23.80 -2.55
C MET A 279 14.90 -24.60 -3.84
N ILE A 280 13.80 -24.94 -4.50
CA ILE A 280 13.82 -25.48 -5.87
C ILE A 280 13.79 -24.25 -6.79
N PRO A 281 14.72 -24.10 -7.74
CA PRO A 281 14.70 -22.98 -8.66
C PRO A 281 13.55 -23.13 -9.69
N LEU A 282 12.51 -22.32 -9.54
CA LEU A 282 11.37 -22.22 -10.47
C LEU A 282 11.67 -21.32 -11.68
N ALA A 283 12.94 -21.11 -12.00
CA ALA A 283 13.38 -20.14 -13.01
C ALA A 283 13.14 -20.55 -14.47
N LEU A 284 12.50 -21.68 -14.76
CA LEU A 284 12.42 -22.24 -16.14
C LEU A 284 11.03 -22.14 -16.82
N ALA A 285 10.00 -21.64 -16.17
CA ALA A 285 8.65 -21.66 -16.75
C ALA A 285 8.18 -20.34 -17.40
N VAL A 286 8.89 -19.23 -17.19
CA VAL A 286 8.42 -17.89 -17.64
C VAL A 286 9.04 -17.46 -18.99
N SER A 287 10.08 -18.14 -19.46
CA SER A 287 10.82 -17.73 -20.65
C SER A 287 10.16 -18.06 -22.01
N GLU A 288 9.08 -18.81 -22.05
CA GLU A 288 8.46 -19.22 -23.32
C GLU A 288 7.16 -18.49 -23.70
N TYR A 289 6.71 -17.48 -22.92
CA TYR A 289 5.41 -16.84 -23.14
C TYR A 289 5.43 -15.29 -23.10
N LEU A 290 6.56 -14.68 -23.51
CA LEU A 290 6.59 -13.24 -23.81
C LEU A 290 6.89 -13.00 -25.28
#